data_9d4ba2a8c825f8320b253297517c93f6
#
_entry.id   9d4ba2a8c825f8320b253297517c93f6
#
_cell.length_a   1.000
_cell.length_b   1.000
_cell.length_c   1.000
_cell.angle_alpha   90.00
_cell.angle_beta   90.00
_cell.angle_gamma   90.00
#
_symmetry.space_group_name_H-M   'P 1'
#
loop_
_entity.id
_entity.type
_entity.pdbx_description
1 polymer ?
#
loop_
_entity_poly.entity_id
_entity_poly.type
_entity_poly.pdbx_seq_one_letter_code
_entity_poly.pdbx_strand_id
1 'polypeptide(L)'
;MAGIKEIEIEGFKAFPNKFSLELDKNLLMYGENGSGKSSIYYALHALLQSVYKSDHGAKYFRHEDSEENLINIYKLDDVKNNGFKPHIKITLDNEHQWELSRDGLSSTPDTADDSELRLLNKTSAFINYSYISRFRSARNSETINLWNVFIKDILPFYVPAGTDKTLADTYYELVENRHPHREQKKISRFNEYLSKFIESVNSKASYIYNQYFKDKEEANTLIQVKYAKDDDNIENPHHEEFQLFYERRTKGEAYRWRYPKIGLHIEVDNIIIQKPQSFFNEARLTAIALAIRFACLQGGKIQEGKFLALDDMLISLDMSNRMKVIDYLLSECNQYKIYLFTHDRAFNNFIWNKISKKGYKNQWLHKRIYMHHSAPMLIDEDDDCISKAKRFYEIQDYESSAIYLRKSLEETIGNLLPYELKTRADGSFATLEALWQKLIKYYSDNGKSIDKNTQKVFDDSKLLILNPAAHFQRLSNPIYKKELEMTFDLHTQLSHIDRIENMLCIEKGKIFNFTHPTKPYKCDFSIDKDFILEQGDRLISVMPKCKDIQWNYNGIMYYDFEKGGENQNHPLKTATPKLNKFIEGLEKLPLEITEEIFWANCKVDNTPLKDFFGGVNITSLMLASAKNRNTKH
;
A
#
# COMPACT_ATOMS: atom_id res chain seq x y z
N MET A 1 16.38 -19.18 -8.10
CA MET A 1 15.87 -18.71 -9.41
C MET A 1 16.23 -17.25 -9.54
N ALA A 2 16.80 -16.84 -10.66
CA ALA A 2 17.16 -15.44 -10.88
C ALA A 2 15.90 -14.58 -11.03
N GLY A 3 15.87 -13.45 -10.34
CA GLY A 3 14.84 -12.44 -10.51
C GLY A 3 15.21 -11.45 -11.61
N ILE A 4 14.26 -10.60 -12.00
CA ILE A 4 14.58 -9.50 -12.93
C ILE A 4 15.35 -8.44 -12.14
N LYS A 5 16.52 -8.04 -12.66
CA LYS A 5 17.38 -6.96 -12.16
C LYS A 5 17.06 -5.65 -12.85
N GLU A 6 16.88 -5.68 -14.18
CA GLU A 6 16.64 -4.50 -15.00
C GLU A 6 15.78 -4.83 -16.22
N ILE A 7 14.99 -3.86 -16.67
CA ILE A 7 14.35 -3.88 -17.99
C ILE A 7 14.82 -2.69 -18.83
N GLU A 8 15.14 -2.95 -20.09
CA GLU A 8 15.44 -1.95 -21.12
C GLU A 8 14.38 -2.03 -22.21
N ILE A 9 13.87 -0.89 -22.63
CA ILE A 9 12.79 -0.77 -23.64
C ILE A 9 13.21 0.29 -24.65
N GLU A 10 13.16 -0.01 -25.94
CA GLU A 10 13.45 0.95 -27.00
C GLU A 10 12.54 0.73 -28.21
N GLY A 11 12.00 1.80 -28.75
CA GLY A 11 11.10 1.77 -29.91
C GLY A 11 9.77 1.04 -29.69
N PHE A 12 9.32 0.86 -28.45
CA PHE A 12 8.13 0.09 -28.08
C PHE A 12 7.10 0.96 -27.37
N LYS A 13 5.85 0.97 -27.87
CA LYS A 13 4.69 1.70 -27.30
C LYS A 13 5.04 3.16 -26.96
N ALA A 14 5.08 3.53 -25.70
CA ALA A 14 5.37 4.90 -25.25
C ALA A 14 6.88 5.26 -25.34
N PHE A 15 7.77 4.33 -25.56
CA PHE A 15 9.22 4.52 -25.48
C PHE A 15 9.87 4.62 -26.86
N PRO A 16 10.06 5.84 -27.42
CA PRO A 16 10.76 6.00 -28.71
C PRO A 16 12.27 5.77 -28.61
N ASN A 17 12.87 6.13 -27.51
CA ASN A 17 14.30 6.03 -27.23
C ASN A 17 14.55 5.01 -26.12
N LYS A 18 15.82 4.66 -25.94
CA LYS A 18 16.27 3.74 -24.88
C LYS A 18 15.81 4.26 -23.51
N PHE A 19 15.12 3.38 -22.79
CA PHE A 19 14.66 3.58 -21.43
C PHE A 19 15.05 2.37 -20.59
N SER A 20 15.71 2.60 -19.45
CA SER A 20 16.11 1.54 -18.51
C SER A 20 15.46 1.77 -17.16
N LEU A 21 15.05 0.66 -16.52
CA LEU A 21 14.44 0.66 -15.20
C LEU A 21 14.97 -0.52 -14.37
N GLU A 22 15.53 -0.20 -13.21
CA GLU A 22 15.91 -1.21 -12.22
C GLU A 22 14.66 -1.88 -11.62
N LEU A 23 14.71 -3.22 -11.48
CA LEU A 23 13.64 -4.06 -10.96
C LEU A 23 14.15 -5.09 -9.93
N ASP A 24 15.32 -4.82 -9.34
CA ASP A 24 15.96 -5.66 -8.33
C ASP A 24 15.18 -5.69 -7.01
N LYS A 25 14.36 -4.67 -6.73
CA LYS A 25 13.51 -4.50 -5.55
C LYS A 25 12.02 -4.41 -5.92
N ASN A 26 11.17 -4.31 -4.92
CA ASN A 26 9.79 -3.89 -5.13
C ASN A 26 9.77 -2.49 -5.75
N LEU A 27 8.78 -2.20 -6.58
CA LEU A 27 8.63 -0.91 -7.26
C LEU A 27 7.28 -0.29 -6.94
N LEU A 28 7.28 0.94 -6.47
CA LEU A 28 6.13 1.82 -6.46
C LEU A 28 6.37 2.95 -7.46
N MET A 29 5.57 2.98 -8.53
CA MET A 29 5.71 3.96 -9.59
C MET A 29 4.46 4.81 -9.76
N TYR A 30 4.61 6.11 -9.58
CA TYR A 30 3.61 7.10 -9.92
C TYR A 30 3.87 7.70 -11.30
N GLY A 31 2.80 7.96 -12.04
CA GLY A 31 2.88 8.75 -13.28
C GLY A 31 1.49 9.10 -13.78
N GLU A 32 1.35 10.23 -14.45
CA GLU A 32 0.10 10.67 -15.06
C GLU A 32 -0.36 9.71 -16.17
N ASN A 33 -1.61 9.83 -16.59
CA ASN A 33 -2.12 9.06 -17.72
C ASN A 33 -1.30 9.39 -18.99
N GLY A 34 -0.92 8.35 -19.74
CA GLY A 34 -0.07 8.50 -20.91
C GLY A 34 1.43 8.57 -20.65
N SER A 35 1.88 8.54 -19.39
CA SER A 35 3.31 8.64 -19.05
C SER A 35 4.18 7.40 -19.38
N GLY A 36 3.58 6.29 -19.79
CA GLY A 36 4.31 5.07 -20.16
C GLY A 36 4.26 3.92 -19.13
N LYS A 37 3.60 4.09 -17.97
CA LYS A 37 3.47 3.03 -16.95
C LYS A 37 2.98 1.70 -17.51
N SER A 38 1.83 1.71 -18.18
CA SER A 38 1.25 0.51 -18.78
C SER A 38 2.12 -0.06 -19.90
N SER A 39 2.97 0.76 -20.54
CA SER A 39 3.91 0.25 -21.53
C SER A 39 5.02 -0.59 -20.92
N ILE A 40 5.48 -0.27 -19.69
CA ILE A 40 6.42 -1.11 -18.92
C ILE A 40 5.75 -2.44 -18.55
N TYR A 41 4.53 -2.38 -18.02
CA TYR A 41 3.73 -3.57 -17.71
C TYR A 41 3.57 -4.48 -18.92
N TYR A 42 3.20 -3.91 -20.09
CA TYR A 42 3.04 -4.68 -21.33
C TYR A 42 4.36 -5.17 -21.91
N ALA A 43 5.47 -4.47 -21.71
CA ALA A 43 6.79 -4.93 -22.12
C ALA A 43 7.19 -6.21 -21.36
N LEU A 44 7.08 -6.22 -20.04
CA LEU A 44 7.30 -7.41 -19.22
C LEU A 44 6.36 -8.56 -19.63
N HIS A 45 5.08 -8.26 -19.82
CA HIS A 45 4.09 -9.25 -20.23
C HIS A 45 4.42 -9.86 -21.61
N ALA A 46 4.72 -9.03 -22.61
CA ALA A 46 5.02 -9.47 -23.98
C ALA A 46 6.26 -10.35 -24.01
N LEU A 47 7.32 -9.97 -23.30
CA LEU A 47 8.57 -10.73 -23.25
C LEU A 47 8.37 -12.10 -22.58
N LEU A 48 7.69 -12.15 -21.41
CA LEU A 48 7.46 -13.42 -20.73
C LEU A 48 6.52 -14.37 -21.49
N GLN A 49 5.54 -13.83 -22.20
CA GLN A 49 4.61 -14.62 -23.00
C GLN A 49 5.20 -15.05 -24.35
N SER A 50 6.33 -14.47 -24.79
CA SER A 50 6.95 -14.79 -26.10
C SER A 50 7.36 -16.25 -26.20
N VAL A 51 7.79 -16.88 -25.11
CA VAL A 51 8.23 -18.29 -25.06
C VAL A 51 7.13 -19.29 -25.44
N TYR A 52 5.86 -18.88 -25.38
CA TYR A 52 4.71 -19.72 -25.72
C TYR A 52 4.12 -19.43 -27.10
N LYS A 53 4.67 -18.44 -27.84
CA LYS A 53 4.19 -18.06 -29.16
C LYS A 53 5.00 -18.72 -30.27
N SER A 54 4.34 -19.11 -31.34
CA SER A 54 5.00 -19.78 -32.47
C SER A 54 6.06 -18.92 -33.18
N ASP A 55 5.85 -17.58 -33.16
CA ASP A 55 6.78 -16.58 -33.71
C ASP A 55 7.68 -15.96 -32.64
N HIS A 56 7.68 -16.51 -31.43
CA HIS A 56 8.37 -15.96 -30.26
C HIS A 56 8.12 -14.45 -30.04
N GLY A 57 6.92 -13.94 -30.40
CA GLY A 57 6.50 -12.55 -30.22
C GLY A 57 7.09 -11.56 -31.22
N ALA A 58 7.76 -12.03 -32.29
CA ALA A 58 8.35 -11.21 -33.34
C ALA A 58 7.35 -10.24 -34.00
N LYS A 59 6.09 -10.62 -34.12
CA LYS A 59 4.99 -9.80 -34.68
C LYS A 59 4.85 -8.44 -34.02
N TYR A 60 5.17 -8.30 -32.74
CA TYR A 60 5.08 -7.01 -32.06
C TYR A 60 6.08 -5.98 -32.55
N PHE A 61 7.13 -6.40 -33.24
CA PHE A 61 8.24 -5.58 -33.75
C PHE A 61 8.36 -5.57 -35.29
N ARG A 62 7.43 -6.25 -35.99
CA ARG A 62 7.37 -6.24 -37.44
C ARG A 62 6.43 -5.16 -37.92
N HIS A 63 6.94 -4.16 -38.62
CA HIS A 63 6.13 -3.06 -39.14
C HIS A 63 5.13 -3.51 -40.22
N GLU A 64 5.35 -4.67 -40.85
CA GLU A 64 4.46 -5.31 -41.80
C GLU A 64 3.16 -5.81 -41.13
N ASP A 65 3.22 -6.15 -39.86
CA ASP A 65 2.08 -6.63 -39.07
C ASP A 65 1.31 -5.43 -38.49
N SER A 66 0.68 -4.65 -39.36
CA SER A 66 0.08 -3.35 -39.06
C SER A 66 -0.97 -3.35 -37.93
N GLU A 67 -1.66 -4.49 -37.72
CA GLU A 67 -2.69 -4.62 -36.69
C GLU A 67 -2.12 -5.08 -35.33
N GLU A 68 -0.97 -5.75 -35.32
CA GLU A 68 -0.42 -6.40 -34.13
C GLU A 68 0.88 -5.79 -33.63
N ASN A 69 1.59 -4.98 -34.47
CA ASN A 69 2.83 -4.38 -34.04
C ASN A 69 2.59 -3.35 -32.91
N LEU A 70 3.56 -3.26 -32.00
CA LEU A 70 3.57 -2.37 -30.86
C LEU A 70 4.74 -1.38 -30.93
N ILE A 71 5.25 -1.14 -32.13
CA ILE A 71 6.33 -0.20 -32.39
C ILE A 71 5.86 1.21 -32.04
N ASN A 72 6.74 2.01 -31.46
CA ASN A 72 6.45 3.40 -31.19
C ASN A 72 6.17 4.15 -32.52
N ILE A 73 5.07 4.91 -32.56
CA ILE A 73 4.60 5.59 -33.77
C ILE A 73 5.62 6.57 -34.37
N TYR A 74 6.44 7.20 -33.53
CA TYR A 74 7.48 8.14 -33.97
C TYR A 74 8.74 7.43 -34.50
N LYS A 75 8.82 6.10 -34.37
CA LYS A 75 9.94 5.28 -34.80
C LYS A 75 9.62 4.37 -35.99
N LEU A 76 8.37 4.36 -36.46
CA LEU A 76 7.96 3.52 -37.58
C LEU A 76 8.78 3.79 -38.87
N ASP A 77 9.05 5.05 -39.18
CA ASP A 77 9.85 5.40 -40.36
C ASP A 77 11.32 5.04 -40.19
N ASP A 78 11.86 5.18 -38.96
CA ASP A 78 13.22 4.74 -38.65
C ASP A 78 13.39 3.22 -38.79
N VAL A 79 12.37 2.44 -38.38
CA VAL A 79 12.34 0.98 -38.56
C VAL A 79 12.31 0.60 -40.05
N LYS A 80 11.49 1.30 -40.86
CA LYS A 80 11.33 0.99 -42.28
C LYS A 80 12.55 1.37 -43.12
N ASN A 81 13.11 2.53 -42.86
CA ASN A 81 14.03 3.20 -43.79
C ASN A 81 15.47 3.26 -43.26
N ASN A 82 15.69 3.26 -41.92
CA ASN A 82 16.96 3.55 -41.30
C ASN A 82 17.54 2.36 -40.53
N GLY A 83 16.88 1.18 -40.56
CA GLY A 83 17.39 -0.04 -39.92
C GLY A 83 17.35 0.03 -38.39
N PHE A 84 16.56 0.92 -37.82
CA PHE A 84 16.34 0.97 -36.37
C PHE A 84 15.69 -0.33 -35.86
N LYS A 85 16.20 -0.89 -34.76
CA LYS A 85 15.77 -2.18 -34.19
C LYS A 85 15.09 -1.97 -32.84
N PRO A 86 13.76 -1.84 -32.80
CA PRO A 86 13.05 -1.76 -31.53
C PRO A 86 13.12 -3.09 -30.78
N HIS A 87 13.26 -3.02 -29.45
CA HIS A 87 13.42 -4.21 -28.61
C HIS A 87 12.95 -3.99 -27.19
N ILE A 88 12.72 -5.09 -26.49
CA ILE A 88 12.58 -5.20 -25.04
C ILE A 88 13.64 -6.17 -24.55
N LYS A 89 14.43 -5.76 -23.56
CA LYS A 89 15.46 -6.60 -22.97
C LYS A 89 15.33 -6.61 -21.45
N ILE A 90 15.43 -7.78 -20.84
CA ILE A 90 15.57 -7.94 -19.40
C ILE A 90 16.94 -8.51 -19.06
N THR A 91 17.50 -8.02 -17.96
CA THR A 91 18.70 -8.58 -17.34
C THR A 91 18.27 -9.21 -16.03
N LEU A 92 18.68 -10.45 -15.79
CA LEU A 92 18.39 -11.19 -14.56
C LEU A 92 19.50 -11.00 -13.51
N ASP A 93 19.25 -11.38 -12.26
CA ASP A 93 20.21 -11.29 -11.14
C ASP A 93 21.49 -12.11 -11.37
N ASN A 94 21.45 -13.12 -12.25
CA ASN A 94 22.60 -13.92 -12.68
C ASN A 94 23.31 -13.36 -13.92
N GLU A 95 23.02 -12.11 -14.30
CA GLU A 95 23.54 -11.39 -15.48
C GLU A 95 23.11 -12.01 -16.83
N HIS A 96 22.22 -13.02 -16.84
CA HIS A 96 21.64 -13.56 -18.06
C HIS A 96 20.67 -12.55 -18.66
N GLN A 97 20.71 -12.33 -19.97
CA GLN A 97 19.86 -11.38 -20.68
C GLN A 97 18.92 -12.08 -21.64
N TRP A 98 17.69 -11.61 -21.70
CA TRP A 98 16.69 -12.03 -22.67
C TRP A 98 16.17 -10.82 -23.43
N GLU A 99 16.21 -10.89 -24.75
CA GLU A 99 15.79 -9.80 -25.65
C GLU A 99 14.70 -10.29 -26.58
N LEU A 100 13.64 -9.51 -26.68
CA LEU A 100 12.53 -9.68 -27.62
C LEU A 100 12.57 -8.56 -28.66
N SER A 101 12.69 -8.96 -29.92
CA SER A 101 12.82 -8.05 -31.06
C SER A 101 12.08 -8.56 -32.31
N ARG A 102 12.31 -7.94 -33.47
CA ARG A 102 11.79 -8.38 -34.76
C ARG A 102 12.17 -9.82 -35.11
N ASP A 103 13.31 -10.27 -34.63
CA ASP A 103 13.84 -11.61 -34.91
C ASP A 103 13.29 -12.68 -33.93
N GLY A 104 12.42 -12.24 -33.02
CA GLY A 104 11.87 -13.07 -31.95
C GLY A 104 12.66 -12.94 -30.65
N LEU A 105 12.64 -14.00 -29.86
CA LEU A 105 13.30 -14.06 -28.55
C LEU A 105 14.76 -14.58 -28.74
N SER A 106 15.70 -13.87 -28.11
CA SER A 106 17.12 -14.27 -28.06
C SER A 106 17.67 -14.14 -26.64
N SER A 107 18.81 -14.77 -26.34
CA SER A 107 19.44 -14.71 -25.01
C SER A 107 20.94 -14.42 -25.10
N THR A 108 21.50 -13.84 -24.03
CA THR A 108 22.93 -13.63 -23.87
C THR A 108 23.37 -14.12 -22.48
N PRO A 109 24.24 -15.13 -22.33
CA PRO A 109 24.80 -15.93 -23.43
C PRO A 109 23.72 -16.67 -24.23
N ASP A 110 24.01 -16.94 -25.50
CA ASP A 110 23.10 -17.64 -26.40
C ASP A 110 22.82 -19.06 -25.88
N THR A 111 21.56 -19.38 -25.69
CA THR A 111 21.11 -20.70 -25.22
C THR A 111 19.77 -21.06 -25.87
N ALA A 112 19.67 -22.33 -26.28
CA ALA A 112 18.39 -22.89 -26.75
C ALA A 112 17.42 -23.21 -25.59
N ASP A 113 17.88 -23.16 -24.34
CA ASP A 113 17.08 -23.47 -23.15
C ASP A 113 16.37 -22.22 -22.62
N ASP A 114 15.07 -22.10 -22.86
CA ASP A 114 14.19 -21.04 -22.38
C ASP A 114 13.51 -21.39 -21.06
N SER A 115 13.93 -22.46 -20.38
CA SER A 115 13.33 -22.97 -19.15
C SER A 115 13.28 -21.92 -18.02
N GLU A 116 14.31 -21.08 -17.92
CA GLU A 116 14.40 -19.98 -16.96
C GLU A 116 13.27 -18.95 -17.18
N LEU A 117 13.05 -18.54 -18.42
CA LEU A 117 12.01 -17.58 -18.76
C LEU A 117 10.60 -18.17 -18.62
N ARG A 118 10.43 -19.47 -18.98
CA ARG A 118 9.18 -20.22 -18.72
C ARG A 118 8.88 -20.30 -17.24
N LEU A 119 9.88 -20.55 -16.43
CA LEU A 119 9.72 -20.62 -14.98
C LEU A 119 9.37 -19.25 -14.40
N LEU A 120 10.00 -18.17 -14.87
CA LEU A 120 9.70 -16.81 -14.46
C LEU A 120 8.25 -16.43 -14.84
N ASN A 121 7.79 -16.77 -16.04
CA ASN A 121 6.40 -16.57 -16.44
C ASN A 121 5.42 -17.33 -15.54
N LYS A 122 5.67 -18.62 -15.29
CA LYS A 122 4.82 -19.49 -14.46
C LYS A 122 4.68 -18.97 -13.03
N THR A 123 5.72 -18.36 -12.48
CA THR A 123 5.74 -17.91 -11.07
C THR A 123 5.35 -16.46 -10.89
N SER A 124 5.26 -15.68 -11.97
CA SER A 124 4.86 -14.28 -11.96
C SER A 124 3.37 -14.11 -12.26
N ALA A 125 2.83 -12.95 -11.95
CA ALA A 125 1.44 -12.64 -12.25
C ALA A 125 1.27 -11.16 -12.64
N PHE A 126 0.29 -10.93 -13.50
CA PHE A 126 -0.07 -9.62 -14.02
C PHE A 126 -1.53 -9.32 -13.71
N ILE A 127 -1.81 -8.17 -13.11
CA ILE A 127 -3.17 -7.72 -12.81
C ILE A 127 -3.32 -6.27 -13.24
N ASN A 128 -4.29 -5.99 -14.10
CA ASN A 128 -4.58 -4.64 -14.57
C ASN A 128 -6.08 -4.33 -14.49
N TYR A 129 -6.43 -3.11 -14.80
CA TYR A 129 -7.83 -2.69 -14.83
C TYR A 129 -8.70 -3.52 -15.79
N SER A 130 -8.15 -4.01 -16.91
CA SER A 130 -8.90 -4.84 -17.87
C SER A 130 -9.39 -6.15 -17.25
N TYR A 131 -8.65 -6.74 -16.31
CA TYR A 131 -9.09 -7.89 -15.52
C TYR A 131 -10.39 -7.56 -14.77
N ILE A 132 -10.40 -6.46 -14.01
CA ILE A 132 -11.56 -6.02 -13.24
C ILE A 132 -12.76 -5.69 -14.16
N SER A 133 -12.50 -4.99 -15.26
CA SER A 133 -13.53 -4.66 -16.24
C SER A 133 -14.17 -5.91 -16.87
N ARG A 134 -13.37 -6.92 -17.23
CA ARG A 134 -13.89 -8.18 -17.77
C ARG A 134 -14.68 -8.98 -16.73
N PHE A 135 -14.23 -9.00 -15.48
CA PHE A 135 -14.95 -9.65 -14.39
C PHE A 135 -16.36 -9.05 -14.19
N ARG A 136 -16.51 -7.75 -14.41
CA ARG A 136 -17.76 -7.01 -14.23
C ARG A 136 -18.61 -6.87 -15.50
N SER A 137 -18.18 -7.45 -16.62
CA SER A 137 -18.82 -7.24 -17.92
C SER A 137 -20.20 -7.88 -18.10
N ALA A 138 -20.63 -8.76 -17.17
CA ALA A 138 -21.93 -9.39 -17.24
C ALA A 138 -23.07 -8.39 -17.03
N ARG A 139 -24.08 -8.45 -17.93
CA ARG A 139 -25.30 -7.64 -17.80
C ARG A 139 -26.17 -8.13 -16.64
N ASN A 140 -27.03 -7.27 -16.12
CA ASN A 140 -27.93 -7.62 -15.01
C ASN A 140 -28.89 -8.77 -15.33
N SER A 141 -29.19 -9.01 -16.61
CA SER A 141 -30.03 -10.11 -17.08
C SER A 141 -29.27 -11.44 -17.27
N GLU A 142 -27.95 -11.42 -17.31
CA GLU A 142 -27.10 -12.57 -17.62
C GLU A 142 -26.56 -13.24 -16.36
N THR A 143 -26.18 -14.50 -16.46
CA THR A 143 -25.36 -15.18 -15.45
C THR A 143 -23.88 -14.84 -15.70
N ILE A 144 -23.13 -14.64 -14.63
CA ILE A 144 -21.68 -14.35 -14.74
C ILE A 144 -20.97 -15.58 -15.33
N ASN A 145 -20.26 -15.38 -16.44
CA ASN A 145 -19.36 -16.35 -17.02
C ASN A 145 -17.93 -15.78 -17.06
N LEU A 146 -17.08 -16.30 -16.22
CA LEU A 146 -15.70 -15.85 -16.06
C LEU A 146 -14.72 -16.47 -17.06
N TRP A 147 -15.20 -17.24 -18.07
CA TRP A 147 -14.31 -17.90 -19.02
C TRP A 147 -13.36 -16.92 -19.70
N ASN A 148 -13.86 -15.77 -20.15
CA ASN A 148 -13.03 -14.73 -20.77
C ASN A 148 -11.96 -14.18 -19.83
N VAL A 149 -12.24 -14.10 -18.53
CA VAL A 149 -11.26 -13.69 -17.50
C VAL A 149 -10.19 -14.76 -17.34
N PHE A 150 -10.61 -16.02 -17.22
CA PHE A 150 -9.67 -17.12 -17.04
C PHE A 150 -8.76 -17.29 -18.24
N ILE A 151 -9.29 -17.37 -19.45
CA ILE A 151 -8.50 -17.64 -20.65
C ILE A 151 -7.55 -16.50 -21.02
N LYS A 152 -7.88 -15.25 -20.69
CA LYS A 152 -7.05 -14.07 -21.06
C LYS A 152 -6.12 -13.61 -19.93
N ASP A 153 -6.51 -13.76 -18.67
CA ASP A 153 -5.79 -13.12 -17.55
C ASP A 153 -5.15 -14.12 -16.59
N ILE A 154 -5.57 -15.38 -16.58
CA ILE A 154 -5.15 -16.37 -15.58
C ILE A 154 -4.43 -17.55 -16.22
N LEU A 155 -5.08 -18.24 -17.15
CA LEU A 155 -4.57 -19.46 -17.74
C LEU A 155 -3.31 -19.31 -18.59
N PRO A 156 -2.98 -18.12 -19.18
CA PRO A 156 -1.67 -17.90 -19.83
C PRO A 156 -0.47 -18.00 -18.87
N PHE A 157 -0.71 -17.90 -17.56
CA PHE A 157 0.31 -18.03 -16.51
C PHE A 157 0.21 -19.35 -15.74
N TYR A 158 -0.76 -20.19 -16.04
CA TYR A 158 -0.94 -21.49 -15.37
C TYR A 158 -0.42 -22.63 -16.22
N VAL A 159 0.66 -23.26 -15.74
CA VAL A 159 1.25 -24.47 -16.33
C VAL A 159 0.96 -25.63 -15.39
N PRO A 160 0.16 -26.63 -15.80
CA PRO A 160 -0.12 -27.80 -14.98
C PRO A 160 1.14 -28.61 -14.67
N ALA A 161 1.19 -29.26 -13.52
CA ALA A 161 2.32 -30.09 -13.13
C ALA A 161 2.56 -31.21 -14.16
N GLY A 162 3.82 -31.40 -14.56
CA GLY A 162 4.21 -32.40 -15.56
C GLY A 162 3.91 -32.01 -17.01
N THR A 163 3.63 -30.73 -17.28
CA THR A 163 3.50 -30.17 -18.63
C THR A 163 4.47 -29.00 -18.81
N ASP A 164 4.75 -28.67 -20.06
CA ASP A 164 5.59 -27.56 -20.50
C ASP A 164 4.78 -26.40 -21.11
N LYS A 165 3.46 -26.60 -21.28
CA LYS A 165 2.53 -25.64 -21.88
C LYS A 165 1.59 -25.04 -20.87
N THR A 166 1.16 -23.81 -21.13
CA THR A 166 0.08 -23.21 -20.35
C THR A 166 -1.26 -23.86 -20.69
N LEU A 167 -2.22 -23.75 -19.77
CA LEU A 167 -3.58 -24.21 -20.06
C LEU A 167 -4.23 -23.37 -21.17
N ALA A 168 -3.86 -22.11 -21.31
CA ALA A 168 -4.36 -21.28 -22.41
C ALA A 168 -3.84 -21.80 -23.77
N ASP A 169 -2.54 -22.11 -23.89
CA ASP A 169 -1.98 -22.65 -25.13
C ASP A 169 -2.61 -24.00 -25.48
N THR A 170 -2.75 -24.88 -24.48
CA THR A 170 -3.42 -26.18 -24.66
C THR A 170 -4.85 -26.01 -25.17
N TYR A 171 -5.58 -25.02 -24.64
CA TYR A 171 -6.95 -24.71 -25.10
C TYR A 171 -6.94 -24.25 -26.57
N TYR A 172 -6.10 -23.29 -26.94
CA TYR A 172 -6.07 -22.79 -28.32
C TYR A 172 -5.66 -23.88 -29.31
N GLU A 173 -4.65 -24.70 -29.00
CA GLU A 173 -4.29 -25.85 -29.83
C GLU A 173 -5.43 -26.84 -30.03
N LEU A 174 -6.23 -27.08 -28.98
CA LEU A 174 -7.37 -27.98 -29.08
C LEU A 174 -8.48 -27.42 -29.97
N VAL A 175 -8.84 -26.15 -29.78
CA VAL A 175 -9.99 -25.56 -30.51
C VAL A 175 -9.67 -25.22 -31.96
N GLU A 176 -8.41 -25.03 -32.32
CA GLU A 176 -7.93 -24.87 -33.70
C GLU A 176 -7.90 -26.19 -34.48
N ASN A 177 -7.91 -27.33 -33.76
CA ASN A 177 -7.86 -28.63 -34.40
C ASN A 177 -9.18 -28.95 -35.11
N ARG A 178 -9.11 -29.21 -36.41
CA ARG A 178 -10.25 -29.58 -37.27
C ARG A 178 -10.84 -30.96 -36.97
N HIS A 179 -10.10 -31.81 -36.23
CA HIS A 179 -10.48 -33.19 -35.94
C HIS A 179 -10.54 -33.45 -34.42
N PRO A 180 -11.45 -32.79 -33.67
CA PRO A 180 -11.50 -32.88 -32.21
C PRO A 180 -11.72 -34.32 -31.67
N HIS A 181 -12.34 -35.21 -32.45
CA HIS A 181 -12.56 -36.60 -32.09
C HIS A 181 -11.24 -37.39 -31.89
N ARG A 182 -10.14 -36.94 -32.48
CA ARG A 182 -8.81 -37.56 -32.29
C ARG A 182 -8.14 -37.07 -31.01
N GLU A 183 -8.61 -35.98 -30.44
CA GLU A 183 -8.00 -35.31 -29.28
C GLU A 183 -8.75 -35.53 -27.97
N GLN A 184 -9.68 -36.53 -27.94
CA GLN A 184 -10.54 -36.77 -26.77
C GLN A 184 -9.74 -36.91 -25.45
N LYS A 185 -8.62 -37.61 -25.47
CA LYS A 185 -7.76 -37.76 -24.27
C LYS A 185 -7.17 -36.43 -23.81
N LYS A 186 -6.77 -35.54 -24.75
CA LYS A 186 -6.23 -34.22 -24.41
C LYS A 186 -7.33 -33.30 -23.89
N ILE A 187 -8.53 -33.38 -24.46
CA ILE A 187 -9.70 -32.62 -23.98
C ILE A 187 -10.03 -33.03 -22.54
N SER A 188 -10.10 -34.33 -22.25
CA SER A 188 -10.38 -34.85 -20.90
C SER A 188 -9.29 -34.39 -19.90
N ARG A 189 -8.01 -34.44 -20.31
CA ARG A 189 -6.89 -33.96 -19.47
C ARG A 189 -6.94 -32.46 -19.24
N PHE A 190 -7.27 -31.66 -20.25
CA PHE A 190 -7.50 -30.23 -20.10
C PHE A 190 -8.58 -29.93 -19.08
N ASN A 191 -9.72 -30.58 -19.18
CA ASN A 191 -10.84 -30.42 -18.25
C ASN A 191 -10.45 -30.82 -16.81
N GLU A 192 -9.71 -31.91 -16.64
CA GLU A 192 -9.19 -32.36 -15.34
C GLU A 192 -8.22 -31.33 -14.72
N TYR A 193 -7.28 -30.80 -15.50
CA TYR A 193 -6.33 -29.80 -15.01
C TYR A 193 -7.03 -28.51 -14.61
N LEU A 194 -8.00 -28.05 -15.40
CA LEU A 194 -8.76 -26.84 -15.09
C LEU A 194 -9.63 -27.04 -13.85
N SER A 195 -10.28 -28.21 -13.69
CA SER A 195 -11.07 -28.54 -12.50
C SER A 195 -10.21 -28.50 -11.24
N LYS A 196 -9.07 -29.19 -11.23
CA LYS A 196 -8.12 -29.18 -10.10
C LYS A 196 -7.61 -27.77 -9.76
N PHE A 197 -7.37 -26.95 -10.78
CA PHE A 197 -6.96 -25.57 -10.57
C PHE A 197 -8.08 -24.77 -9.87
N ILE A 198 -9.31 -24.90 -10.34
CA ILE A 198 -10.47 -24.21 -9.77
C ILE A 198 -10.74 -24.67 -8.33
N GLU A 199 -10.62 -25.95 -8.02
CA GLU A 199 -10.69 -26.46 -6.64
C GLU A 199 -9.66 -25.76 -5.72
N SER A 200 -8.42 -25.61 -6.20
CA SER A 200 -7.38 -24.89 -5.48
C SER A 200 -7.73 -23.40 -5.27
N VAL A 201 -8.36 -22.76 -6.25
CA VAL A 201 -8.86 -21.37 -6.12
C VAL A 201 -9.95 -21.28 -5.08
N ASN A 202 -10.93 -22.19 -5.13
CA ASN A 202 -12.07 -22.23 -4.20
C ASN A 202 -11.63 -22.42 -2.75
N SER A 203 -10.56 -23.19 -2.51
CA SER A 203 -10.01 -23.38 -1.16
C SER A 203 -9.48 -22.09 -0.50
N LYS A 204 -9.20 -21.05 -1.27
CA LYS A 204 -8.54 -19.81 -0.81
C LYS A 204 -9.38 -18.55 -0.97
N ALA A 205 -10.21 -18.47 -2.02
CA ALA A 205 -10.89 -17.23 -2.38
C ALA A 205 -11.77 -16.67 -1.27
N SER A 206 -12.59 -17.52 -0.64
CA SER A 206 -13.45 -17.13 0.50
C SER A 206 -12.64 -16.67 1.70
N TYR A 207 -11.53 -17.34 2.02
CA TYR A 207 -10.64 -16.96 3.10
C TYR A 207 -10.03 -15.58 2.87
N ILE A 208 -9.46 -15.34 1.67
CA ILE A 208 -8.86 -14.05 1.32
C ILE A 208 -9.89 -12.93 1.43
N TYR A 209 -11.09 -13.12 0.89
CA TYR A 209 -12.13 -12.11 0.97
C TYR A 209 -12.53 -11.81 2.42
N ASN A 210 -12.90 -12.82 3.18
CA ASN A 210 -13.41 -12.65 4.54
C ASN A 210 -12.37 -12.12 5.51
N GLN A 211 -11.10 -12.49 5.34
CA GLN A 211 -10.02 -12.09 6.24
C GLN A 211 -9.49 -10.69 5.95
N TYR A 212 -9.43 -10.30 4.66
CA TYR A 212 -8.71 -9.09 4.27
C TYR A 212 -9.58 -8.02 3.62
N PHE A 213 -10.64 -8.38 2.89
CA PHE A 213 -11.36 -7.43 2.05
C PHE A 213 -12.74 -7.06 2.57
N LYS A 214 -13.35 -7.92 3.32
CA LYS A 214 -14.67 -7.72 3.92
C LYS A 214 -14.65 -6.57 4.93
N ASP A 215 -15.73 -5.79 5.04
CA ASP A 215 -15.93 -4.86 6.15
C ASP A 215 -16.29 -5.60 7.44
N LYS A 216 -15.99 -5.00 8.60
CA LYS A 216 -16.18 -5.66 9.90
C LYS A 216 -17.65 -6.03 10.18
N GLU A 217 -18.57 -5.22 9.68
CA GLU A 217 -20.02 -5.40 9.86
C GLU A 217 -20.65 -6.31 8.81
N GLU A 218 -19.92 -6.67 7.75
CA GLU A 218 -20.43 -7.57 6.72
C GLU A 218 -20.43 -9.02 7.21
N ALA A 219 -21.44 -9.77 6.79
CA ALA A 219 -21.55 -11.20 7.01
C ALA A 219 -20.45 -11.99 6.26
N ASN A 220 -20.15 -13.19 6.71
CA ASN A 220 -19.22 -14.07 6.01
C ASN A 220 -19.77 -14.46 4.66
N THR A 221 -18.89 -14.43 3.66
CA THR A 221 -19.24 -14.67 2.26
C THR A 221 -18.48 -15.90 1.77
N LEU A 222 -19.23 -16.89 1.27
CA LEU A 222 -18.67 -18.01 0.53
C LEU A 222 -18.54 -17.61 -0.93
N ILE A 223 -17.35 -17.76 -1.49
CA ILE A 223 -17.04 -17.47 -2.90
C ILE A 223 -16.55 -18.74 -3.54
N GLN A 224 -17.27 -19.23 -4.54
CA GLN A 224 -16.90 -20.41 -5.30
C GLN A 224 -16.97 -20.12 -6.80
N VAL A 225 -16.02 -20.66 -7.50
CA VAL A 225 -15.96 -20.70 -8.97
C VAL A 225 -16.39 -22.08 -9.40
N LYS A 226 -17.38 -22.17 -10.30
CA LYS A 226 -17.95 -23.45 -10.77
C LYS A 226 -17.50 -23.72 -12.19
N TYR A 227 -16.93 -24.92 -12.39
CA TYR A 227 -16.50 -25.38 -13.71
C TYR A 227 -17.01 -26.77 -14.06
N ALA A 228 -16.90 -27.69 -13.13
CA ALA A 228 -17.51 -29.00 -13.24
C ALA A 228 -18.83 -29.06 -12.44
N LYS A 229 -19.65 -30.08 -12.64
CA LYS A 229 -20.90 -30.26 -11.92
C LYS A 229 -20.65 -30.39 -10.41
N ASP A 230 -21.51 -29.76 -9.61
CA ASP A 230 -21.71 -30.13 -8.21
C ASP A 230 -22.51 -31.44 -8.18
N ASP A 231 -22.00 -32.45 -7.52
CA ASP A 231 -22.66 -33.77 -7.38
C ASP A 231 -24.02 -33.69 -6.65
N ASP A 232 -24.29 -32.56 -5.99
CA ASP A 232 -25.52 -32.34 -5.22
C ASP A 232 -26.74 -31.94 -6.06
N ASN A 233 -26.59 -31.70 -7.36
CA ASN A 233 -27.68 -31.25 -8.22
C ASN A 233 -28.06 -32.33 -9.23
N ILE A 234 -28.79 -33.37 -8.75
CA ILE A 234 -29.21 -34.56 -9.48
C ILE A 234 -30.18 -34.25 -10.65
N GLU A 235 -30.74 -33.04 -10.70
CA GLU A 235 -31.77 -32.68 -11.70
C GLU A 235 -31.21 -32.15 -13.03
N ASN A 236 -29.90 -31.93 -13.17
CA ASN A 236 -29.34 -31.42 -14.41
C ASN A 236 -28.45 -32.46 -15.11
N PRO A 237 -28.96 -33.17 -16.14
CA PRO A 237 -28.23 -34.25 -16.80
C PRO A 237 -27.06 -33.79 -17.69
N HIS A 238 -26.80 -32.47 -17.81
CA HIS A 238 -25.76 -31.93 -18.68
C HIS A 238 -24.48 -31.64 -17.93
N HIS A 239 -23.76 -32.70 -17.54
CA HIS A 239 -22.38 -32.65 -17.00
C HIS A 239 -21.41 -31.83 -17.83
N GLU A 240 -21.73 -31.65 -19.10
CA GLU A 240 -20.90 -31.03 -20.12
C GLU A 240 -21.07 -29.50 -20.21
N GLU A 241 -22.00 -28.91 -19.44
CA GLU A 241 -22.40 -27.51 -19.61
C GLU A 241 -21.26 -26.51 -19.27
N PHE A 242 -20.35 -26.92 -18.40
CA PHE A 242 -19.23 -26.09 -17.95
C PHE A 242 -17.88 -26.50 -18.57
N GLN A 243 -17.77 -27.72 -19.16
CA GLN A 243 -16.49 -28.23 -19.66
C GLN A 243 -16.31 -27.97 -21.16
N LEU A 244 -15.06 -28.01 -21.61
CA LEU A 244 -14.74 -28.04 -23.04
C LEU A 244 -15.13 -29.39 -23.62
N PHE A 245 -16.01 -29.39 -24.62
CA PHE A 245 -16.35 -30.58 -25.39
C PHE A 245 -16.76 -30.24 -26.82
N TYR A 246 -17.03 -31.27 -27.65
CA TYR A 246 -17.48 -31.07 -29.01
C TYR A 246 -18.71 -31.92 -29.29
N GLU A 247 -19.60 -31.42 -30.15
CA GLU A 247 -20.78 -32.10 -30.66
C GLU A 247 -20.63 -32.41 -32.12
N ARG A 248 -21.11 -33.59 -32.56
CA ARG A 248 -21.20 -33.91 -33.97
C ARG A 248 -22.49 -33.34 -34.53
N ARG A 249 -22.42 -32.58 -35.61
CA ARG A 249 -23.61 -32.09 -36.29
C ARG A 249 -24.33 -33.26 -37.01
N THR A 250 -25.63 -33.29 -36.95
CA THR A 250 -26.49 -34.36 -37.46
C THR A 250 -26.58 -34.44 -38.99
N LYS A 251 -26.08 -33.46 -39.73
CA LYS A 251 -26.05 -33.46 -41.20
C LYS A 251 -24.63 -33.13 -41.67
N GLY A 252 -23.92 -34.19 -41.96
CA GLY A 252 -22.84 -34.25 -42.98
C GLY A 252 -21.53 -33.52 -42.72
N GLU A 253 -21.38 -32.65 -41.76
CA GLU A 253 -20.16 -31.86 -41.64
C GLU A 253 -19.86 -31.35 -40.25
N ALA A 254 -18.56 -31.16 -39.99
CA ALA A 254 -17.91 -30.43 -38.94
C ALA A 254 -18.48 -30.56 -37.50
N TYR A 255 -17.57 -30.85 -36.62
CA TYR A 255 -17.80 -30.78 -35.18
C TYR A 255 -18.04 -29.33 -34.74
N ARG A 256 -18.96 -29.16 -33.76
CA ARG A 256 -19.17 -27.87 -33.11
C ARG A 256 -18.53 -27.89 -31.73
N TRP A 257 -17.62 -26.97 -31.46
CA TRP A 257 -17.06 -26.79 -30.13
C TRP A 257 -18.08 -26.17 -29.17
N ARG A 258 -18.16 -26.74 -27.98
CA ARG A 258 -18.80 -26.15 -26.83
C ARG A 258 -17.70 -25.64 -25.91
N TYR A 259 -17.65 -24.33 -25.78
CA TYR A 259 -16.61 -23.65 -25.02
C TYR A 259 -16.87 -23.71 -23.52
N PRO A 260 -15.82 -23.70 -22.68
CA PRO A 260 -15.97 -23.71 -21.25
C PRO A 260 -16.82 -22.54 -20.74
N LYS A 261 -17.55 -22.82 -19.69
CA LYS A 261 -18.19 -21.80 -18.86
C LYS A 261 -17.59 -21.86 -17.46
N ILE A 262 -17.38 -20.72 -16.86
CA ILE A 262 -16.92 -20.62 -15.47
C ILE A 262 -17.93 -19.76 -14.72
N GLY A 263 -18.75 -20.43 -13.91
CA GLY A 263 -19.79 -19.79 -13.11
C GLY A 263 -19.21 -19.18 -11.82
N LEU A 264 -19.87 -18.16 -11.31
CA LEU A 264 -19.60 -17.59 -10.00
C LEU A 264 -20.78 -17.87 -9.06
N HIS A 265 -20.49 -18.54 -7.95
CA HIS A 265 -21.45 -18.82 -6.89
C HIS A 265 -21.04 -18.07 -5.63
N ILE A 266 -21.97 -17.31 -5.07
CA ILE A 266 -21.75 -16.53 -3.86
C ILE A 266 -22.89 -16.78 -2.88
N GLU A 267 -22.53 -17.08 -1.63
CA GLU A 267 -23.47 -17.16 -0.52
C GLU A 267 -23.07 -16.16 0.57
N VAL A 268 -24.07 -15.48 1.13
CA VAL A 268 -23.91 -14.56 2.26
C VAL A 268 -24.83 -15.06 3.36
N ASP A 269 -24.30 -15.44 4.52
CA ASP A 269 -25.07 -16.07 5.61
C ASP A 269 -25.92 -17.26 5.15
N ASN A 270 -25.35 -18.14 4.31
CA ASN A 270 -26.01 -19.28 3.69
C ASN A 270 -27.17 -18.92 2.72
N ILE A 271 -27.28 -17.66 2.32
CA ILE A 271 -28.25 -17.22 1.31
C ILE A 271 -27.52 -17.10 -0.03
N ILE A 272 -27.95 -17.84 -1.02
CA ILE A 272 -27.39 -17.82 -2.37
C ILE A 272 -27.78 -16.53 -3.08
N ILE A 273 -26.77 -15.80 -3.56
CA ILE A 273 -26.96 -14.59 -4.35
C ILE A 273 -27.00 -14.95 -5.84
N GLN A 274 -28.20 -15.01 -6.40
CA GLN A 274 -28.43 -15.44 -7.78
C GLN A 274 -27.78 -14.53 -8.82
N LYS A 275 -27.75 -13.22 -8.58
CA LYS A 275 -27.19 -12.19 -9.48
C LYS A 275 -26.26 -11.26 -8.72
N PRO A 276 -25.01 -11.67 -8.46
CA PRO A 276 -24.06 -10.87 -7.70
C PRO A 276 -23.85 -9.46 -8.28
N GLN A 277 -23.85 -9.33 -9.62
CA GLN A 277 -23.67 -8.05 -10.32
C GLN A 277 -24.81 -7.05 -10.11
N SER A 278 -26.00 -7.53 -9.74
CA SER A 278 -27.15 -6.66 -9.42
C SER A 278 -27.29 -6.40 -7.92
N PHE A 279 -26.77 -7.29 -7.10
CA PHE A 279 -26.90 -7.24 -5.65
C PHE A 279 -25.78 -6.45 -4.98
N PHE A 280 -24.54 -6.66 -5.43
CA PHE A 280 -23.38 -6.00 -4.85
C PHE A 280 -23.03 -4.70 -5.56
N ASN A 281 -22.52 -3.74 -4.80
CA ASN A 281 -21.92 -2.55 -5.37
C ASN A 281 -20.59 -2.88 -6.09
N GLU A 282 -20.10 -1.92 -6.87
CA GLU A 282 -18.88 -2.05 -7.67
C GLU A 282 -17.65 -2.40 -6.83
N ALA A 283 -17.49 -1.77 -5.67
CA ALA A 283 -16.35 -2.00 -4.79
C ALA A 283 -16.33 -3.44 -4.26
N ARG A 284 -17.47 -3.96 -3.85
CA ARG A 284 -17.59 -5.34 -3.35
C ARG A 284 -17.31 -6.38 -4.44
N LEU A 285 -17.85 -6.17 -5.65
CA LEU A 285 -17.55 -7.04 -6.79
C LEU A 285 -16.06 -7.00 -7.16
N THR A 286 -15.44 -5.84 -7.10
CA THR A 286 -14.00 -5.70 -7.33
C THR A 286 -13.18 -6.42 -6.26
N ALA A 287 -13.58 -6.32 -4.99
CA ALA A 287 -12.93 -7.05 -3.89
C ALA A 287 -13.05 -8.58 -4.07
N ILE A 288 -14.21 -9.08 -4.50
CA ILE A 288 -14.42 -10.49 -4.83
C ILE A 288 -13.53 -10.91 -6.01
N ALA A 289 -13.48 -10.11 -7.08
CA ALA A 289 -12.62 -10.37 -8.24
C ALA A 289 -11.15 -10.46 -7.83
N LEU A 290 -10.68 -9.55 -6.99
CA LEU A 290 -9.31 -9.56 -6.46
C LEU A 290 -9.05 -10.76 -5.56
N ALA A 291 -10.00 -11.15 -4.70
CA ALA A 291 -9.86 -12.34 -3.87
C ALA A 291 -9.70 -13.61 -4.73
N ILE A 292 -10.48 -13.76 -5.79
CA ILE A 292 -10.34 -14.86 -6.77
C ILE A 292 -8.98 -14.76 -7.47
N ARG A 293 -8.56 -13.57 -7.92
CA ARG A 293 -7.28 -13.39 -8.62
C ARG A 293 -6.09 -13.73 -7.74
N PHE A 294 -6.11 -13.30 -6.49
CA PHE A 294 -5.06 -13.65 -5.54
C PHE A 294 -5.09 -15.13 -5.14
N ALA A 295 -6.26 -15.75 -5.08
CA ALA A 295 -6.37 -17.20 -4.89
C ALA A 295 -5.76 -18.01 -6.05
N CYS A 296 -5.73 -17.44 -7.27
CA CYS A 296 -5.08 -18.03 -8.43
C CYS A 296 -3.55 -17.95 -8.38
N LEU A 297 -2.95 -17.17 -7.47
CA LEU A 297 -1.50 -17.09 -7.34
C LEU A 297 -0.95 -18.44 -6.86
N GLN A 298 -0.01 -18.99 -7.60
CA GLN A 298 0.58 -20.29 -7.27
C GLN A 298 1.57 -20.14 -6.12
N GLY A 299 1.18 -20.60 -4.94
CA GLY A 299 2.05 -20.76 -3.79
C GLY A 299 2.99 -21.94 -3.96
N GLY A 300 4.03 -21.83 -4.80
CA GLY A 300 5.10 -22.84 -4.90
C GLY A 300 6.20 -22.58 -3.87
N LYS A 301 6.95 -23.64 -3.50
CA LYS A 301 8.17 -23.57 -2.65
C LYS A 301 9.31 -22.78 -3.28
N ILE A 302 9.20 -22.33 -4.53
CA ILE A 302 10.20 -21.53 -5.24
C ILE A 302 10.07 -20.09 -4.74
N GLN A 303 11.00 -19.66 -3.89
CA GLN A 303 10.91 -18.39 -3.18
C GLN A 303 11.57 -17.21 -3.92
N GLU A 304 12.42 -17.44 -4.90
CA GLU A 304 13.23 -16.39 -5.52
C GLU A 304 12.77 -16.10 -6.96
N GLY A 305 12.84 -14.83 -7.34
CA GLY A 305 12.68 -14.36 -8.72
C GLY A 305 11.24 -14.08 -9.17
N LYS A 306 10.20 -14.50 -8.47
CA LYS A 306 8.81 -14.25 -8.85
C LYS A 306 8.35 -12.84 -8.55
N PHE A 307 7.52 -12.27 -9.41
CA PHE A 307 6.98 -10.95 -9.21
C PHE A 307 5.46 -10.86 -9.46
N LEU A 308 4.87 -9.80 -8.96
CA LEU A 308 3.47 -9.42 -9.14
C LEU A 308 3.41 -8.00 -9.70
N ALA A 309 3.02 -7.87 -10.97
CA ALA A 309 2.85 -6.58 -11.64
C ALA A 309 1.38 -6.12 -11.57
N LEU A 310 1.14 -4.93 -11.05
CA LEU A 310 -0.16 -4.36 -10.76
C LEU A 310 -0.29 -3.00 -11.46
N ASP A 311 -1.14 -2.91 -12.51
CA ASP A 311 -1.30 -1.68 -13.30
C ASP A 311 -2.69 -1.10 -13.12
N ASP A 312 -2.78 0.00 -12.37
CA ASP A 312 -3.98 0.82 -12.15
C ASP A 312 -5.25 0.01 -11.76
N MET A 313 -5.08 -1.16 -11.14
CA MET A 313 -6.18 -2.10 -10.88
C MET A 313 -7.17 -1.66 -9.79
N LEU A 314 -6.82 -0.65 -8.98
CA LEU A 314 -7.59 -0.24 -7.80
C LEU A 314 -8.43 1.03 -8.02
N ILE A 315 -8.54 1.51 -9.24
CA ILE A 315 -9.22 2.79 -9.58
C ILE A 315 -10.68 2.79 -9.13
N SER A 316 -11.37 1.67 -9.27
CA SER A 316 -12.80 1.55 -8.94
C SER A 316 -13.08 1.40 -7.44
N LEU A 317 -12.04 1.31 -6.60
CA LEU A 317 -12.17 1.20 -5.16
C LEU A 317 -12.01 2.56 -4.49
N ASP A 318 -12.78 2.81 -3.44
CA ASP A 318 -12.53 3.92 -2.53
C ASP A 318 -11.21 3.71 -1.74
N MET A 319 -10.73 4.76 -1.10
CA MET A 319 -9.44 4.74 -0.42
C MET A 319 -9.37 3.67 0.68
N SER A 320 -10.47 3.43 1.42
CA SER A 320 -10.54 2.43 2.47
C SER A 320 -10.31 1.01 1.92
N ASN A 321 -11.01 0.66 0.84
CA ASN A 321 -10.88 -0.64 0.19
C ASN A 321 -9.52 -0.82 -0.52
N ARG A 322 -8.98 0.26 -1.15
CA ARG A 322 -7.61 0.23 -1.68
C ARG A 322 -6.60 -0.12 -0.61
N MET A 323 -6.80 0.41 0.60
CA MET A 323 -5.89 0.15 1.72
C MET A 323 -5.89 -1.30 2.18
N LYS A 324 -7.04 -1.96 2.20
CA LYS A 324 -7.14 -3.39 2.50
C LYS A 324 -6.31 -4.24 1.51
N VAL A 325 -6.38 -3.89 0.22
CA VAL A 325 -5.58 -4.56 -0.81
C VAL A 325 -4.08 -4.35 -0.60
N ILE A 326 -3.65 -3.12 -0.28
CA ILE A 326 -2.24 -2.83 0.02
C ILE A 326 -1.79 -3.58 1.29
N ASP A 327 -2.63 -3.68 2.32
CA ASP A 327 -2.31 -4.46 3.51
C ASP A 327 -2.09 -5.93 3.17
N TYR A 328 -2.97 -6.51 2.37
CA TYR A 328 -2.83 -7.87 1.88
C TYR A 328 -1.53 -8.07 1.10
N LEU A 329 -1.21 -7.17 0.17
CA LEU A 329 0.01 -7.24 -0.62
C LEU A 329 1.26 -7.18 0.25
N LEU A 330 1.31 -6.29 1.23
CA LEU A 330 2.46 -6.10 2.11
C LEU A 330 2.59 -7.19 3.19
N SER A 331 1.53 -7.94 3.52
CA SER A 331 1.56 -9.02 4.50
C SER A 331 1.69 -10.41 3.87
N GLU A 332 0.86 -10.71 2.87
CA GLU A 332 0.71 -12.07 2.32
C GLU A 332 1.49 -12.30 1.01
N CYS A 333 1.81 -11.23 0.29
CA CYS A 333 2.54 -11.32 -0.97
C CYS A 333 4.04 -11.03 -0.84
N ASN A 334 4.62 -11.06 0.36
CA ASN A 334 6.02 -10.76 0.66
C ASN A 334 7.02 -11.69 -0.07
N GLN A 335 6.55 -12.83 -0.55
CA GLN A 335 7.32 -13.78 -1.38
C GLN A 335 7.44 -13.34 -2.85
N TYR A 336 6.73 -12.29 -3.28
CA TYR A 336 6.81 -11.72 -4.62
C TYR A 336 7.55 -10.39 -4.57
N LYS A 337 8.34 -10.09 -5.63
CA LYS A 337 8.65 -8.69 -5.92
C LYS A 337 7.36 -8.02 -6.43
N ILE A 338 6.96 -6.92 -5.84
CA ILE A 338 5.71 -6.22 -6.20
C ILE A 338 6.07 -5.01 -7.05
N TYR A 339 5.54 -4.96 -8.29
CA TYR A 339 5.64 -3.80 -9.18
C TYR A 339 4.28 -3.13 -9.28
N LEU A 340 4.11 -2.03 -8.58
CA LEU A 340 2.85 -1.31 -8.46
C LEU A 340 2.90 0.00 -9.23
N PHE A 341 2.06 0.12 -10.24
CA PHE A 341 1.91 1.31 -11.06
C PHE A 341 0.59 2.01 -10.72
N THR A 342 0.62 3.33 -10.53
CA THR A 342 -0.59 4.12 -10.26
C THR A 342 -0.50 5.52 -10.86
N HIS A 343 -1.64 6.06 -11.28
CA HIS A 343 -1.75 7.46 -11.69
C HIS A 343 -2.33 8.35 -10.57
N ASP A 344 -2.76 7.77 -9.45
CA ASP A 344 -3.28 8.51 -8.30
C ASP A 344 -2.15 8.91 -7.35
N ARG A 345 -1.83 10.20 -7.33
CA ARG A 345 -0.74 10.75 -6.52
C ARG A 345 -1.00 10.64 -5.02
N ALA A 346 -2.24 10.86 -4.59
CA ALA A 346 -2.59 10.77 -3.18
C ALA A 346 -2.45 9.33 -2.69
N PHE A 347 -2.90 8.38 -3.49
CA PHE A 347 -2.76 6.96 -3.21
C PHE A 347 -1.28 6.51 -3.20
N ASN A 348 -0.47 6.97 -4.17
CA ASN A 348 0.98 6.72 -4.18
C ASN A 348 1.65 7.19 -2.89
N ASN A 349 1.40 8.43 -2.47
CA ASN A 349 1.95 8.99 -1.24
C ASN A 349 1.50 8.21 -0.01
N PHE A 350 0.26 7.76 0.00
CA PHE A 350 -0.27 6.95 1.09
C PHE A 350 0.41 5.58 1.18
N ILE A 351 0.59 4.88 0.06
CA ILE A 351 1.32 3.60 -0.01
C ILE A 351 2.75 3.80 0.51
N TRP A 352 3.44 4.85 0.03
CA TRP A 352 4.81 5.13 0.44
C TRP A 352 4.94 5.39 1.94
N ASN A 353 4.02 6.18 2.50
CA ASN A 353 3.95 6.40 3.94
C ASN A 353 3.75 5.09 4.72
N LYS A 354 2.94 4.18 4.19
CA LYS A 354 2.69 2.87 4.82
C LYS A 354 3.92 1.95 4.76
N ILE A 355 4.58 1.88 3.61
CA ILE A 355 5.86 1.17 3.42
C ILE A 355 6.90 1.73 4.41
N SER A 356 6.97 3.05 4.53
CA SER A 356 7.90 3.75 5.43
C SER A 356 7.64 3.42 6.91
N LYS A 357 6.38 3.47 7.34
CA LYS A 357 5.99 3.15 8.72
C LYS A 357 6.27 1.69 9.09
N LYS A 358 6.21 0.77 8.12
CA LYS A 358 6.57 -0.64 8.32
C LYS A 358 8.09 -0.90 8.28
N GLY A 359 8.91 0.12 8.00
CA GLY A 359 10.37 -0.02 7.90
C GLY A 359 10.86 -0.68 6.60
N TYR A 360 10.03 -0.76 5.56
CA TYR A 360 10.34 -1.49 4.33
C TYR A 360 10.98 -0.63 3.23
N LYS A 361 11.30 0.65 3.48
CA LYS A 361 11.85 1.58 2.47
C LYS A 361 13.00 0.99 1.65
N ASN A 362 13.96 0.36 2.32
CA ASN A 362 15.15 -0.19 1.66
C ASN A 362 14.86 -1.36 0.69
N GLN A 363 13.66 -1.94 0.77
CA GLN A 363 13.19 -3.04 -0.09
C GLN A 363 12.38 -2.54 -1.28
N TRP A 364 12.17 -1.23 -1.42
CA TRP A 364 11.33 -0.61 -2.43
C TRP A 364 12.07 0.47 -3.19
N LEU A 365 11.86 0.51 -4.51
CA LEU A 365 12.15 1.66 -5.36
C LEU A 365 10.89 2.52 -5.44
N HIS A 366 11.03 3.81 -5.19
CA HIS A 366 9.94 4.78 -5.34
C HIS A 366 10.26 5.71 -6.49
N LYS A 367 9.61 5.49 -7.61
CA LYS A 367 9.90 6.16 -8.87
C LYS A 367 8.69 6.95 -9.37
N ARG A 368 8.97 8.00 -10.11
CA ARG A 368 7.99 8.77 -10.85
C ARG A 368 8.34 8.76 -12.33
N ILE A 369 7.35 8.52 -13.17
CA ILE A 369 7.49 8.61 -14.62
C ILE A 369 6.59 9.70 -15.18
N TYR A 370 7.10 10.51 -16.07
CA TYR A 370 6.35 11.59 -16.73
C TYR A 370 6.77 11.70 -18.18
N MET A 371 5.87 12.23 -19.00
CA MET A 371 6.15 12.47 -20.42
C MET A 371 6.90 13.80 -20.56
N HIS A 372 8.12 13.76 -21.10
CA HIS A 372 8.88 14.94 -21.45
C HIS A 372 9.08 14.99 -22.96
N HIS A 373 8.51 16.04 -23.62
CA HIS A 373 8.34 16.06 -25.08
C HIS A 373 7.61 14.81 -25.58
N SER A 374 8.26 13.89 -26.24
CA SER A 374 7.65 12.67 -26.78
C SER A 374 8.21 11.39 -26.15
N ALA A 375 8.96 11.49 -25.07
CA ALA A 375 9.60 10.33 -24.41
C ALA A 375 9.33 10.33 -22.90
N PRO A 376 9.08 9.16 -22.31
CA PRO A 376 8.99 9.01 -20.87
C PRO A 376 10.34 9.26 -20.19
N MET A 377 10.32 10.01 -19.10
CA MET A 377 11.47 10.24 -18.22
C MET A 377 11.19 9.75 -16.81
N LEU A 378 12.21 9.21 -16.15
CA LEU A 378 12.16 8.68 -14.81
C LEU A 378 12.78 9.65 -13.81
N ILE A 379 12.14 9.82 -12.66
CA ILE A 379 12.67 10.56 -11.52
C ILE A 379 12.54 9.68 -10.27
N ASP A 380 13.57 9.72 -9.43
CA ASP A 380 13.48 9.16 -8.08
C ASP A 380 12.63 10.07 -7.18
N GLU A 381 11.57 9.51 -6.59
CA GLU A 381 10.71 10.25 -5.65
C GLU A 381 11.31 10.26 -4.22
N ASP A 382 12.31 9.44 -3.97
CA ASP A 382 12.97 9.30 -2.66
C ASP A 382 13.97 10.40 -2.33
N ASP A 383 14.20 11.33 -3.24
CA ASP A 383 14.95 12.53 -2.89
C ASP A 383 14.22 13.27 -1.76
N ASP A 384 14.72 13.15 -0.56
CA ASP A 384 14.31 14.01 0.54
C ASP A 384 14.58 15.49 0.21
N CYS A 385 13.99 16.39 0.96
CA CYS A 385 14.13 17.81 0.67
C CYS A 385 15.59 18.28 0.70
N ILE A 386 16.43 17.67 1.54
CA ILE A 386 17.86 18.04 1.62
C ILE A 386 18.64 17.57 0.39
N SER A 387 18.36 16.37 -0.14
CA SER A 387 18.99 15.88 -1.36
C SER A 387 18.60 16.72 -2.58
N LYS A 388 17.32 17.12 -2.66
CA LYS A 388 16.84 18.06 -3.69
C LYS A 388 17.54 19.42 -3.57
N ALA A 389 17.66 19.94 -2.36
CA ALA A 389 18.37 21.20 -2.13
C ALA A 389 19.82 21.13 -2.60
N LYS A 390 20.54 20.06 -2.27
CA LYS A 390 21.93 19.83 -2.71
C LYS A 390 22.04 19.74 -4.23
N ARG A 391 21.14 19.01 -4.90
CA ARG A 391 21.14 18.91 -6.36
C ARG A 391 20.95 20.26 -7.04
N PHE A 392 20.01 21.09 -6.55
CA PHE A 392 19.82 22.44 -7.06
C PHE A 392 21.02 23.35 -6.76
N TYR A 393 21.67 23.17 -5.61
CA TYR A 393 22.91 23.87 -5.28
C TYR A 393 24.05 23.56 -6.27
N GLU A 394 24.22 22.26 -6.65
CA GLU A 394 25.26 21.81 -7.58
C GLU A 394 25.10 22.42 -8.98
N ILE A 395 23.86 22.56 -9.45
CA ILE A 395 23.57 23.23 -10.74
C ILE A 395 23.45 24.75 -10.64
N GLN A 396 23.80 25.32 -9.47
CA GLN A 396 23.79 26.77 -9.19
C GLN A 396 22.41 27.45 -9.23
N ASP A 397 21.33 26.66 -9.14
CA ASP A 397 19.97 27.17 -8.91
C ASP A 397 19.77 27.38 -7.40
N TYR A 398 20.32 28.47 -6.88
CA TYR A 398 20.33 28.75 -5.45
C TYR A 398 18.93 29.07 -4.89
N GLU A 399 18.05 29.62 -5.70
CA GLU A 399 16.67 29.91 -5.29
C GLU A 399 15.89 28.62 -5.03
N SER A 400 15.92 27.68 -5.97
CA SER A 400 15.30 26.36 -5.80
C SER A 400 15.94 25.58 -4.65
N SER A 401 17.26 25.66 -4.50
CA SER A 401 17.98 25.07 -3.39
C SER A 401 17.50 25.61 -2.04
N ALA A 402 17.36 26.92 -1.89
CA ALA A 402 16.88 27.56 -0.67
C ALA A 402 15.44 27.16 -0.30
N ILE A 403 14.54 27.02 -1.29
CA ILE A 403 13.16 26.57 -1.09
C ILE A 403 13.13 25.14 -0.51
N TYR A 404 13.90 24.22 -1.09
CA TYR A 404 13.95 22.84 -0.61
C TYR A 404 14.69 22.71 0.73
N LEU A 405 15.72 23.51 0.96
CA LEU A 405 16.43 23.58 2.23
C LEU A 405 15.52 24.08 3.36
N ARG A 406 14.67 25.08 3.10
CA ARG A 406 13.65 25.52 4.03
C ARG A 406 12.67 24.41 4.39
N LYS A 407 12.15 23.66 3.39
CA LYS A 407 11.26 22.52 3.64
C LYS A 407 11.94 21.45 4.47
N SER A 408 13.21 21.17 4.20
CA SER A 408 13.99 20.21 4.97
C SER A 408 14.19 20.65 6.42
N LEU A 409 14.44 21.93 6.66
CA LEU A 409 14.53 22.48 8.02
C LEU A 409 13.19 22.43 8.77
N GLU A 410 12.07 22.74 8.10
CA GLU A 410 10.73 22.59 8.67
C GLU A 410 10.44 21.14 9.09
N GLU A 411 10.85 20.19 8.25
CA GLU A 411 10.74 18.76 8.54
C GLU A 411 11.66 18.34 9.70
N THR A 412 12.93 18.74 9.69
CA THR A 412 13.92 18.40 10.73
C THR A 412 13.48 18.93 12.08
N ILE A 413 13.11 20.21 12.16
CA ILE A 413 12.61 20.84 13.40
C ILE A 413 11.30 20.16 13.84
N GLY A 414 10.41 19.88 12.88
CA GLY A 414 9.17 19.17 13.16
C GLY A 414 9.40 17.77 13.74
N ASN A 415 10.42 17.05 13.28
CA ASN A 415 10.74 15.71 13.79
C ASN A 415 11.30 15.71 15.22
N LEU A 416 11.87 16.83 15.67
CA LEU A 416 12.33 17.04 17.04
C LEU A 416 11.18 17.38 18.02
N LEU A 417 10.01 17.75 17.51
CA LEU A 417 8.85 18.16 18.30
C LEU A 417 7.79 17.05 18.40
N PRO A 418 7.07 16.95 19.53
CA PRO A 418 5.85 16.15 19.60
C PRO A 418 4.76 16.73 18.68
N TYR A 419 3.82 15.86 18.26
CA TYR A 419 2.81 16.22 17.25
C TYR A 419 1.97 17.44 17.63
N GLU A 420 1.58 17.55 18.90
CA GLU A 420 0.74 18.62 19.42
C GLU A 420 1.41 20.01 19.29
N LEU A 421 2.71 20.04 19.29
CA LEU A 421 3.48 21.29 19.10
C LEU A 421 3.70 21.66 17.63
N LYS A 422 3.48 20.71 16.69
CA LYS A 422 3.61 20.97 15.25
C LYS A 422 2.44 21.75 14.66
N THR A 423 1.28 21.73 15.34
CA THR A 423 0.03 22.32 14.84
C THR A 423 -0.33 23.60 15.57
N ARG A 424 -1.13 24.44 14.89
CA ARG A 424 -1.83 25.60 15.47
C ARG A 424 -3.18 25.18 16.04
N ALA A 425 -3.86 26.11 16.71
CA ALA A 425 -5.18 25.89 17.28
C ALA A 425 -6.25 25.54 16.22
N ASP A 426 -6.07 25.99 14.97
CA ASP A 426 -6.94 25.71 13.83
C ASP A 426 -6.63 24.39 13.12
N GLY A 427 -5.68 23.60 13.63
CA GLY A 427 -5.25 22.33 13.05
C GLY A 427 -4.26 22.47 11.89
N SER A 428 -3.92 23.67 11.43
CA SER A 428 -2.87 23.88 10.41
C SER A 428 -1.47 23.68 10.99
N PHE A 429 -0.51 23.31 10.13
CA PHE A 429 0.88 23.22 10.55
C PHE A 429 1.45 24.60 10.91
N ALA A 430 2.30 24.64 11.95
CA ALA A 430 2.97 25.83 12.36
C ALA A 430 4.02 26.27 11.31
N THR A 431 4.26 27.57 11.17
CA THR A 431 5.33 28.12 10.32
C THR A 431 6.71 27.76 10.86
N LEU A 432 7.75 27.83 10.03
CA LEU A 432 9.14 27.60 10.43
C LEU A 432 9.53 28.38 11.69
N GLU A 433 9.19 29.66 11.75
CA GLU A 433 9.43 30.51 12.93
C GLU A 433 8.74 29.99 14.17
N ALA A 434 7.45 29.65 14.04
CA ALA A 434 6.67 29.14 15.18
C ALA A 434 7.18 27.75 15.63
N LEU A 435 7.61 26.89 14.70
CA LEU A 435 8.23 25.61 15.02
C LEU A 435 9.54 25.82 15.78
N TRP A 436 10.39 26.75 15.33
CA TRP A 436 11.66 27.07 15.96
C TRP A 436 11.49 27.58 17.40
N GLN A 437 10.60 28.54 17.62
CA GLN A 437 10.31 29.05 18.96
C GLN A 437 9.76 27.97 19.89
N LYS A 438 8.90 27.12 19.36
CA LYS A 438 8.37 25.97 20.11
C LYS A 438 9.47 24.96 20.42
N LEU A 439 10.42 24.71 19.50
CA LEU A 439 11.55 23.82 19.71
C LEU A 439 12.44 24.31 20.86
N ILE A 440 12.87 25.58 20.80
CA ILE A 440 13.68 26.18 21.87
C ILE A 440 13.00 26.04 23.21
N LYS A 441 11.71 26.39 23.25
CA LYS A 441 10.92 26.30 24.48
C LYS A 441 10.77 24.87 24.98
N TYR A 442 10.48 23.92 24.09
CA TYR A 442 10.30 22.50 24.42
C TYR A 442 11.58 21.89 25.01
N TYR A 443 12.74 22.18 24.42
CA TYR A 443 14.03 21.72 24.94
C TYR A 443 14.35 22.38 26.28
N SER A 444 14.13 23.68 26.42
CA SER A 444 14.31 24.39 27.68
C SER A 444 13.38 23.87 28.78
N ASP A 445 12.13 23.60 28.46
CA ASP A 445 11.14 23.04 29.42
C ASP A 445 11.53 21.63 29.89
N ASN A 446 12.34 20.91 29.13
CA ASN A 446 12.88 19.58 29.43
C ASN A 446 14.33 19.62 29.94
N GLY A 447 14.82 20.77 30.37
CA GLY A 447 16.16 20.88 30.97
C GLY A 447 17.32 20.77 29.99
N LYS A 448 17.02 20.74 28.65
CA LYS A 448 17.99 20.76 27.57
C LYS A 448 18.04 22.14 26.93
N SER A 449 19.13 22.48 26.28
CA SER A 449 19.26 23.76 25.58
C SER A 449 19.85 23.56 24.21
N ILE A 450 19.29 24.26 23.22
CA ILE A 450 19.93 24.43 21.93
C ILE A 450 20.98 25.52 22.11
N ASP A 451 22.20 25.29 21.65
CA ASP A 451 23.30 26.19 21.86
C ASP A 451 23.03 27.57 21.21
N LYS A 452 23.57 28.62 21.82
CA LYS A 452 23.33 30.01 21.38
C LYS A 452 23.90 30.34 20.00
N ASN A 453 24.97 29.65 19.59
CA ASN A 453 25.55 29.85 18.27
C ASN A 453 24.61 29.28 17.20
N THR A 454 24.04 28.07 17.39
CA THR A 454 23.03 27.46 16.52
C THR A 454 21.79 28.36 16.42
N GLN A 455 21.33 28.95 17.53
CA GLN A 455 20.23 29.91 17.51
C GLN A 455 20.52 31.13 16.66
N LYS A 456 21.72 31.71 16.79
CA LYS A 456 22.16 32.86 15.97
C LYS A 456 22.24 32.49 14.49
N VAL A 457 22.83 31.34 14.16
CA VAL A 457 22.96 30.87 12.78
C VAL A 457 21.58 30.64 12.16
N PHE A 458 20.59 30.13 12.94
CA PHE A 458 19.22 30.02 12.48
C PHE A 458 18.60 31.38 12.15
N ASP A 459 18.76 32.37 13.04
CA ASP A 459 18.21 33.73 12.82
C ASP A 459 18.85 34.39 11.59
N ASP A 460 20.16 34.26 11.40
CA ASP A 460 20.87 34.74 10.22
C ASP A 460 20.40 34.02 8.94
N SER A 461 20.31 32.68 8.96
CA SER A 461 19.82 31.88 7.83
C SER A 461 18.36 32.21 7.48
N LYS A 462 17.52 32.44 8.49
CA LYS A 462 16.13 32.85 8.29
C LYS A 462 16.04 34.19 7.57
N LEU A 463 16.83 35.17 7.99
CA LEU A 463 16.82 36.51 7.42
C LEU A 463 17.35 36.53 5.99
N LEU A 464 18.49 35.87 5.76
CA LEU A 464 19.24 35.96 4.51
C LEU A 464 18.75 35.02 3.41
N ILE A 465 18.23 33.81 3.78
CA ILE A 465 17.95 32.72 2.86
C ILE A 465 16.48 32.27 2.92
N LEU A 466 16.00 31.85 4.10
CA LEU A 466 14.76 31.10 4.20
C LEU A 466 13.51 31.97 4.00
N ASN A 467 13.49 33.19 4.50
CA ASN A 467 12.38 34.11 4.29
C ASN A 467 12.39 34.73 2.88
N PRO A 468 13.53 35.20 2.32
CA PRO A 468 13.58 35.64 0.92
C PRO A 468 13.07 34.58 -0.07
N ALA A 469 13.48 33.32 0.09
CA ALA A 469 13.05 32.21 -0.76
C ALA A 469 11.53 31.92 -0.69
N ALA A 470 10.84 32.32 0.39
CA ALA A 470 9.42 32.06 0.59
C ALA A 470 8.47 33.19 0.15
N HIS A 471 8.98 34.41 -0.09
CA HIS A 471 8.14 35.59 -0.31
C HIS A 471 8.59 36.39 -1.53
N PHE A 472 7.73 36.56 -2.50
CA PHE A 472 7.99 37.30 -3.74
C PHE A 472 8.52 38.72 -3.54
N GLN A 473 8.04 39.43 -2.53
CA GLN A 473 8.47 40.81 -2.27
C GLN A 473 9.90 40.95 -1.79
N ARG A 474 10.57 39.86 -1.43
CA ARG A 474 11.96 39.84 -0.95
C ARG A 474 12.97 39.23 -1.91
N LEU A 475 12.52 38.86 -3.12
CA LEU A 475 13.39 38.38 -4.21
C LEU A 475 14.36 39.42 -4.76
N SER A 476 14.31 40.67 -4.25
CA SER A 476 15.29 41.71 -4.57
C SER A 476 16.70 41.46 -3.98
N ASN A 477 16.83 40.55 -3.01
CA ASN A 477 18.11 40.17 -2.45
C ASN A 477 18.55 38.84 -3.07
N PRO A 478 19.60 38.83 -3.91
CA PRO A 478 20.11 37.58 -4.48
C PRO A 478 20.61 36.66 -3.36
N ILE A 479 20.35 35.35 -3.52
CA ILE A 479 20.85 34.33 -2.60
C ILE A 479 22.27 33.96 -3.04
N TYR A 480 23.22 34.12 -2.12
CA TYR A 480 24.62 33.84 -2.40
C TYR A 480 25.02 32.45 -1.87
N LYS A 481 26.09 31.94 -2.47
CA LYS A 481 26.61 30.60 -2.18
C LYS A 481 26.98 30.39 -0.70
N LYS A 482 27.68 31.36 -0.10
CA LYS A 482 28.19 31.25 1.29
C LYS A 482 27.05 31.18 2.33
N GLU A 483 26.02 32.00 2.17
CA GLU A 483 24.87 32.01 3.07
C GLU A 483 24.07 30.73 2.95
N LEU A 484 24.01 30.15 1.74
CA LEU A 484 23.34 28.87 1.51
C LEU A 484 24.15 27.73 2.14
N GLU A 485 25.47 27.71 2.02
CA GLU A 485 26.39 26.78 2.70
C GLU A 485 26.22 26.83 4.22
N MET A 486 26.18 28.03 4.81
CA MET A 486 25.88 28.22 6.23
C MET A 486 24.57 27.61 6.65
N THR A 487 23.56 27.70 5.78
CA THR A 487 22.22 27.11 6.06
C THR A 487 22.24 25.59 5.92
N PHE A 488 23.03 25.00 5.02
CA PHE A 488 23.27 23.55 4.98
C PHE A 488 23.98 23.04 6.23
N ASP A 489 24.97 23.80 6.74
CA ASP A 489 25.65 23.46 7.99
C ASP A 489 24.69 23.51 9.18
N LEU A 490 23.80 24.51 9.23
CA LEU A 490 22.73 24.57 10.21
C LEU A 490 21.82 23.34 10.16
N HIS A 491 21.39 22.92 8.96
CA HIS A 491 20.58 21.72 8.81
C HIS A 491 21.31 20.49 9.37
N THR A 492 22.60 20.36 9.08
CA THR A 492 23.44 19.28 9.59
C THR A 492 23.51 19.30 11.12
N GLN A 493 23.75 20.48 11.72
CA GLN A 493 23.77 20.64 13.18
C GLN A 493 22.43 20.24 13.80
N LEU A 494 21.29 20.68 13.24
CA LEU A 494 19.96 20.34 13.74
C LEU A 494 19.64 18.85 13.59
N SER A 495 20.15 18.19 12.56
CA SER A 495 19.97 16.74 12.34
C SER A 495 20.70 15.88 13.37
N HIS A 496 21.71 16.43 14.05
CA HIS A 496 22.47 15.76 15.11
C HIS A 496 21.95 16.07 16.52
N ILE A 497 20.90 16.88 16.64
CA ILE A 497 20.29 17.13 17.95
C ILE A 497 19.54 15.88 18.39
N ASP A 498 19.87 15.40 19.58
CA ASP A 498 19.17 14.26 20.17
C ASP A 498 17.70 14.59 20.40
N ARG A 499 16.84 13.77 19.83
CA ARG A 499 15.40 13.85 20.05
C ARG A 499 15.12 13.54 21.52
N ILE A 500 14.20 14.30 22.09
CA ILE A 500 13.63 13.93 23.39
C ILE A 500 12.71 12.74 23.10
N GLU A 501 13.09 11.55 23.61
CA GLU A 501 12.32 10.33 23.38
C GLU A 501 11.03 10.37 24.20
N ASN A 502 9.92 10.23 23.52
CA ASN A 502 8.59 10.15 24.10
C ASN A 502 8.06 8.72 23.93
N MET A 503 7.57 8.15 25.01
CA MET A 503 6.83 6.89 24.96
C MET A 503 5.35 7.19 25.03
N LEU A 504 4.59 6.84 23.97
CA LEU A 504 3.14 6.82 24.02
C LEU A 504 2.72 5.66 24.94
N CYS A 505 2.14 6.01 26.07
CA CYS A 505 1.68 5.03 27.05
C CYS A 505 0.23 4.63 26.79
N ILE A 506 -0.66 5.60 26.62
CA ILE A 506 -2.10 5.35 26.46
C ILE A 506 -2.65 6.37 25.44
N GLU A 507 -3.34 5.88 24.43
CA GLU A 507 -3.96 6.71 23.40
C GLU A 507 -5.21 7.45 23.94
N LYS A 508 -5.47 8.65 23.41
CA LYS A 508 -6.71 9.38 23.69
C LYS A 508 -7.94 8.55 23.38
N GLY A 509 -9.01 8.75 24.16
CA GLY A 509 -10.28 8.05 23.97
C GLY A 509 -10.33 6.65 24.56
N LYS A 510 -9.21 6.11 25.05
CA LYS A 510 -9.23 4.85 25.81
C LYS A 510 -10.01 5.02 27.10
N ILE A 511 -10.76 3.97 27.47
CA ILE A 511 -11.60 3.96 28.67
C ILE A 511 -10.79 3.39 29.84
N PHE A 512 -10.77 4.16 30.90
CA PHE A 512 -10.18 3.79 32.19
C PHE A 512 -11.28 3.25 33.09
N ASN A 513 -11.08 2.09 33.66
CA ASN A 513 -12.00 1.43 34.56
C ASN A 513 -11.35 1.30 35.95
N PHE A 514 -11.80 2.05 36.90
CA PHE A 514 -11.41 1.91 38.31
C PHE A 514 -12.48 1.15 39.08
N THR A 515 -12.06 0.12 39.82
CA THR A 515 -12.94 -0.61 40.74
C THR A 515 -12.25 -0.68 42.10
N HIS A 516 -12.92 -0.18 43.14
CA HIS A 516 -12.39 -0.24 44.50
C HIS A 516 -12.32 -1.70 44.98
N PRO A 517 -11.20 -2.13 45.59
CA PRO A 517 -11.00 -3.55 45.94
C PRO A 517 -11.97 -4.10 46.99
N THR A 518 -12.46 -3.26 47.90
CA THR A 518 -13.29 -3.69 49.05
C THR A 518 -14.60 -2.97 49.19
N LYS A 519 -14.79 -1.79 48.60
CA LYS A 519 -16.01 -0.98 48.68
C LYS A 519 -16.79 -0.98 47.38
N PRO A 520 -18.11 -0.83 47.37
CA PRO A 520 -18.94 -0.88 46.17
C PRO A 520 -18.85 0.42 45.35
N TYR A 521 -17.63 0.79 44.94
CA TYR A 521 -17.36 1.99 44.14
C TYR A 521 -16.65 1.59 42.84
N LYS A 522 -17.19 2.05 41.70
CA LYS A 522 -16.61 1.92 40.37
C LYS A 522 -16.65 3.26 39.66
N CYS A 523 -15.66 3.54 38.85
CA CYS A 523 -15.58 4.75 38.06
C CYS A 523 -14.96 4.45 36.69
N ASP A 524 -15.64 4.89 35.63
CA ASP A 524 -15.16 4.81 34.25
C ASP A 524 -14.97 6.22 33.70
N PHE A 525 -13.92 6.46 32.93
CA PHE A 525 -13.67 7.73 32.26
C PHE A 525 -12.76 7.52 31.05
N SER A 526 -12.80 8.48 30.12
CA SER A 526 -11.86 8.55 28.99
C SER A 526 -10.88 9.72 29.17
N ILE A 527 -9.83 9.78 28.34
CA ILE A 527 -8.87 10.90 28.33
C ILE A 527 -8.94 11.68 27.01
N ASP A 528 -8.74 13.02 27.11
CA ASP A 528 -8.87 13.95 25.99
C ASP A 528 -7.64 14.02 25.07
N LYS A 529 -6.48 13.53 25.53
CA LYS A 529 -5.19 13.52 24.83
C LYS A 529 -4.42 12.26 25.11
N ASP A 530 -3.49 11.95 24.24
CA ASP A 530 -2.53 10.87 24.43
C ASP A 530 -1.75 11.07 25.73
N PHE A 531 -1.58 10.01 26.51
CA PHE A 531 -0.79 10.02 27.72
C PHE A 531 0.64 9.60 27.40
N ILE A 532 1.53 10.57 27.31
CA ILE A 532 2.90 10.45 26.85
C ILE A 532 3.86 10.64 28.02
N LEU A 533 4.75 9.67 28.20
CA LEU A 533 5.86 9.72 29.14
C LEU A 533 7.16 10.00 28.36
N GLU A 534 7.93 10.99 28.79
CA GLU A 534 9.27 11.22 28.26
C GLU A 534 10.25 10.22 28.89
N GLN A 535 10.87 9.41 28.02
CA GLN A 535 11.90 8.46 28.45
C GLN A 535 13.13 9.23 28.95
N GLY A 536 13.88 8.77 29.82
CA GLY A 536 15.07 9.40 30.37
C GLY A 536 14.81 10.09 31.71
N ASP A 537 13.94 11.07 31.77
CA ASP A 537 13.62 11.77 33.01
C ASP A 537 12.32 11.33 33.67
N ARG A 538 11.56 10.42 33.02
CA ARG A 538 10.24 9.96 33.44
C ARG A 538 9.28 11.11 33.71
N LEU A 539 9.24 12.05 32.77
CA LEU A 539 8.36 13.21 32.82
C LEU A 539 7.12 13.00 31.97
N ILE A 540 5.98 13.45 32.44
CA ILE A 540 4.74 13.52 31.65
C ILE A 540 4.77 14.84 30.89
N SER A 541 4.84 14.79 29.56
CA SER A 541 4.89 15.99 28.70
C SER A 541 3.58 16.77 28.73
N VAL A 542 2.44 16.08 28.76
CA VAL A 542 1.10 16.68 28.87
C VAL A 542 0.23 15.82 29.75
N MET A 543 -0.29 16.39 30.85
CA MET A 543 -1.26 15.70 31.70
C MET A 543 -2.64 15.74 31.02
N PRO A 544 -3.24 14.59 30.63
CA PRO A 544 -4.54 14.53 29.99
C PRO A 544 -5.65 14.94 30.96
N LYS A 545 -6.78 15.38 30.40
CA LYS A 545 -8.01 15.62 31.16
C LYS A 545 -8.91 14.41 31.05
N CYS A 546 -9.57 14.09 32.16
CA CYS A 546 -10.62 13.07 32.18
C CYS A 546 -11.89 13.62 31.54
N LYS A 547 -12.57 12.81 30.74
CA LYS A 547 -13.86 13.08 30.09
C LYS A 547 -14.80 11.91 30.31
N ASP A 548 -16.09 12.13 30.07
CA ASP A 548 -17.12 11.09 30.10
C ASP A 548 -17.11 10.32 31.43
N ILE A 549 -16.92 11.03 32.54
CA ILE A 549 -16.74 10.41 33.84
C ILE A 549 -18.09 9.86 34.32
N GLN A 550 -18.11 8.54 34.53
CA GLN A 550 -19.26 7.81 35.07
C GLN A 550 -18.82 7.08 36.32
N TRP A 551 -19.60 7.15 37.39
CA TRP A 551 -19.30 6.38 38.58
C TRP A 551 -20.54 5.69 39.14
N ASN A 552 -20.32 4.59 39.80
CA ASN A 552 -21.35 3.85 40.52
C ASN A 552 -20.94 3.72 41.98
N TYR A 553 -21.81 4.05 42.88
CA TYR A 553 -21.67 3.84 44.29
C TYR A 553 -22.93 3.21 44.87
N ASN A 554 -22.81 2.09 45.58
CA ASN A 554 -23.92 1.32 46.13
C ASN A 554 -25.01 0.95 45.09
N GLY A 555 -24.62 0.67 43.84
CA GLY A 555 -25.54 0.29 42.77
C GLY A 555 -26.27 1.48 42.09
N ILE A 556 -26.00 2.71 42.50
CA ILE A 556 -26.54 3.91 41.85
C ILE A 556 -25.51 4.44 40.87
N MET A 557 -25.88 4.53 39.59
CA MET A 557 -25.07 5.14 38.53
C MET A 557 -25.23 6.64 38.53
N TYR A 558 -24.09 7.35 38.52
CA TYR A 558 -24.03 8.79 38.37
C TYR A 558 -23.33 9.11 37.03
N TYR A 559 -24.01 9.86 36.19
CA TYR A 559 -23.49 10.32 34.91
C TYR A 559 -22.91 11.72 35.03
N ASP A 560 -22.09 12.08 34.07
CA ASP A 560 -21.32 13.31 34.02
C ASP A 560 -22.08 14.56 34.47
N PHE A 561 -21.32 15.55 34.95
CA PHE A 561 -21.78 16.85 35.41
C PHE A 561 -22.58 17.58 34.33
N GLU A 562 -23.81 17.21 34.06
CA GLU A 562 -24.72 18.07 33.34
C GLU A 562 -25.03 19.33 34.19
N LYS A 563 -24.97 20.48 33.55
CA LYS A 563 -25.23 21.78 34.16
C LYS A 563 -26.54 21.73 34.95
N GLY A 564 -26.45 21.69 36.28
CA GLY A 564 -27.58 21.87 37.19
C GLY A 564 -28.04 20.62 37.94
N GLY A 565 -27.43 19.45 37.80
CA GLY A 565 -27.73 18.29 38.64
C GLY A 565 -27.07 18.44 40.01
N GLU A 566 -27.85 18.50 41.07
CA GLU A 566 -27.38 18.53 42.46
C GLU A 566 -26.75 17.20 42.89
N ASN A 567 -25.56 16.90 42.42
CA ASN A 567 -24.70 15.90 43.05
C ASN A 567 -23.68 16.59 43.94
N GLN A 568 -24.18 17.10 45.08
CA GLN A 568 -23.42 17.84 46.09
C GLN A 568 -22.31 17.01 46.77
N ASN A 569 -22.18 15.73 46.49
CA ASN A 569 -21.28 14.83 47.22
C ASN A 569 -20.03 14.42 46.48
N HIS A 570 -19.81 14.82 45.21
CA HIS A 570 -18.57 14.50 44.52
C HIS A 570 -17.58 15.66 44.60
N PRO A 571 -16.32 15.43 45.04
CA PRO A 571 -15.35 16.50 45.31
C PRO A 571 -14.76 17.15 44.07
N LEU A 572 -15.15 16.71 42.85
CA LEU A 572 -14.70 17.32 41.63
C LEU A 572 -15.49 18.58 41.32
N LYS A 573 -14.77 19.69 41.22
CA LYS A 573 -15.34 21.01 40.91
C LYS A 573 -15.50 21.29 39.41
N THR A 574 -15.01 20.41 38.55
CA THR A 574 -15.00 20.58 37.07
C THR A 574 -15.36 19.29 36.39
N ALA A 575 -16.16 19.35 35.34
CA ALA A 575 -16.56 18.19 34.53
C ALA A 575 -15.40 17.50 33.81
N THR A 576 -14.28 18.20 33.56
CA THR A 576 -13.09 17.66 32.85
C THR A 576 -11.82 17.98 33.64
N PRO A 577 -11.60 17.36 34.80
CA PRO A 577 -10.38 17.56 35.59
C PRO A 577 -9.16 16.96 34.89
N LYS A 578 -7.98 17.51 35.15
CA LYS A 578 -6.75 16.80 34.81
C LYS A 578 -6.63 15.50 35.62
N LEU A 579 -6.05 14.44 35.05
CA LEU A 579 -6.00 13.12 35.68
C LEU A 579 -5.43 13.14 37.10
N ASN A 580 -4.34 13.89 37.34
CA ASN A 580 -3.79 14.03 38.70
C ASN A 580 -4.78 14.70 39.68
N LYS A 581 -5.52 15.73 39.20
CA LYS A 581 -6.55 16.41 40.03
C LYS A 581 -7.78 15.53 40.23
N PHE A 582 -8.06 14.64 39.28
CA PHE A 582 -9.09 13.63 39.44
C PHE A 582 -8.77 12.66 40.59
N ILE A 583 -7.54 12.14 40.59
CA ILE A 583 -7.05 11.21 41.65
C ILE A 583 -7.09 11.94 43.01
N GLU A 584 -6.54 13.16 43.13
CA GLU A 584 -6.60 13.98 44.35
C GLU A 584 -8.06 14.22 44.82
N GLY A 585 -9.01 14.28 43.90
CA GLY A 585 -10.43 14.39 44.16
C GLY A 585 -11.02 13.11 44.75
N LEU A 586 -10.61 11.94 44.22
CA LEU A 586 -11.04 10.63 44.72
C LEU A 586 -10.52 10.36 46.15
N GLU A 587 -9.33 10.83 46.50
CA GLU A 587 -8.74 10.71 47.84
C GLU A 587 -9.54 11.44 48.92
N LYS A 588 -10.32 12.46 48.52
CA LYS A 588 -11.19 13.23 49.44
C LYS A 588 -12.53 12.57 49.73
N LEU A 589 -12.84 11.48 49.03
CA LEU A 589 -14.05 10.72 49.29
C LEU A 589 -13.90 9.88 50.57
N PRO A 590 -14.98 9.65 51.33
CA PRO A 590 -14.96 8.82 52.52
C PRO A 590 -14.85 7.31 52.18
N LEU A 591 -14.03 6.99 51.20
CA LEU A 591 -13.87 5.65 50.63
C LEU A 591 -12.45 5.09 50.83
N GLU A 592 -11.57 5.87 51.48
CA GLU A 592 -10.15 5.46 51.72
C GLU A 592 -9.43 5.14 50.39
N ILE A 593 -9.75 5.83 49.32
CA ILE A 593 -9.05 5.71 48.04
C ILE A 593 -7.74 6.50 48.14
N THR A 594 -6.62 5.78 48.14
CA THR A 594 -5.30 6.41 48.01
C THR A 594 -4.85 6.34 46.56
N GLU A 595 -3.88 7.16 46.18
CA GLU A 595 -3.28 7.09 44.85
C GLU A 595 -2.76 5.67 44.55
N GLU A 596 -2.17 4.97 45.53
CA GLU A 596 -1.70 3.61 45.35
C GLU A 596 -2.82 2.62 45.05
N ILE A 597 -3.96 2.74 45.75
CA ILE A 597 -5.16 1.93 45.51
C ILE A 597 -5.72 2.23 44.13
N PHE A 598 -5.80 3.50 43.74
CA PHE A 598 -6.24 3.88 42.41
C PHE A 598 -5.32 3.28 41.33
N TRP A 599 -4.02 3.47 41.45
CA TRP A 599 -3.01 3.02 40.50
C TRP A 599 -2.99 1.50 40.30
N ALA A 600 -3.18 0.76 41.39
CA ALA A 600 -3.19 -0.71 41.36
C ALA A 600 -4.50 -1.28 40.76
N ASN A 601 -5.65 -0.58 40.93
CA ASN A 601 -6.97 -1.11 40.61
C ASN A 601 -7.63 -0.39 39.40
N CYS A 602 -7.01 0.63 38.83
CA CYS A 602 -7.43 1.23 37.58
C CYS A 602 -6.85 0.44 36.39
N LYS A 603 -7.67 0.14 35.41
CA LYS A 603 -7.30 -0.64 34.21
C LYS A 603 -7.66 0.10 32.93
N VAL A 604 -6.89 -0.15 31.87
CA VAL A 604 -7.18 0.25 30.51
C VAL A 604 -7.08 -1.01 29.65
N ASP A 605 -8.14 -1.38 28.93
CA ASP A 605 -8.19 -2.62 28.14
C ASP A 605 -7.74 -3.87 28.94
N ASN A 606 -8.20 -3.99 30.20
CA ASN A 606 -7.85 -5.02 31.19
C ASN A 606 -6.40 -5.01 31.71
N THR A 607 -5.54 -4.11 31.24
CA THR A 607 -4.16 -3.94 31.73
C THR A 607 -4.15 -2.94 32.90
N PRO A 608 -3.55 -3.27 34.05
CA PRO A 608 -3.41 -2.33 35.16
C PRO A 608 -2.68 -1.06 34.75
N LEU A 609 -3.19 0.11 35.20
CA LEU A 609 -2.64 1.41 34.82
C LEU A 609 -1.15 1.55 35.18
N LYS A 610 -0.72 1.00 36.31
CA LYS A 610 0.68 0.98 36.74
C LYS A 610 1.64 0.32 35.76
N ASP A 611 1.18 -0.66 34.97
CA ASP A 611 2.03 -1.43 34.05
C ASP A 611 2.40 -0.61 32.80
N PHE A 612 1.58 0.38 32.44
CA PHE A 612 1.89 1.31 31.36
C PHE A 612 3.08 2.23 31.67
N PHE A 613 3.43 2.39 32.95
CA PHE A 613 4.49 3.29 33.42
C PHE A 613 5.61 2.56 34.16
N GLY A 614 5.75 1.26 33.93
CA GLY A 614 6.80 0.46 34.54
C GLY A 614 6.71 0.41 36.08
N GLY A 615 5.49 0.46 36.64
CA GLY A 615 5.23 0.40 38.08
C GLY A 615 5.46 1.73 38.83
N VAL A 616 5.76 2.82 38.14
CA VAL A 616 5.95 4.16 38.75
C VAL A 616 4.60 4.86 38.88
N ASN A 617 4.27 5.41 40.08
CA ASN A 617 3.04 6.15 40.30
C ASN A 617 3.05 7.54 39.64
N ILE A 618 1.86 8.07 39.34
CA ILE A 618 1.71 9.35 38.63
C ILE A 618 2.29 10.55 39.39
N THR A 619 2.24 10.54 40.74
CA THR A 619 2.85 11.58 41.58
C THR A 619 4.37 11.55 41.55
N SER A 620 4.96 10.38 41.26
CA SER A 620 6.41 10.23 41.08
C SER A 620 6.86 10.73 39.68
N LEU A 621 5.90 10.94 38.76
CA LEU A 621 6.14 11.44 37.43
C LEU A 621 6.04 12.98 37.43
N MET A 622 7.13 13.66 37.14
CA MET A 622 7.16 15.12 37.06
C MET A 622 6.52 15.59 35.76
N LEU A 623 5.76 16.70 35.80
CA LEU A 623 5.27 17.37 34.62
C LEU A 623 6.37 18.29 34.07
N ALA A 624 6.70 18.16 32.79
CA ALA A 624 7.67 19.03 32.11
C ALA A 624 7.33 20.52 32.24
N SER A 625 6.02 20.85 32.28
CA SER A 625 5.54 22.23 32.40
C SER A 625 5.55 22.81 33.85
N ALA A 626 5.79 21.99 34.86
CA ALA A 626 5.77 22.47 36.26
C ALA A 626 7.07 23.13 36.69
N LYS A 627 8.22 22.78 36.05
CA LYS A 627 9.53 23.33 36.43
C LYS A 627 9.68 24.84 36.17
N ASN A 628 8.89 25.44 35.29
CA ASN A 628 9.05 26.87 34.91
C ASN A 628 8.19 27.86 35.67
N ARG A 629 7.39 27.46 36.67
CA ARG A 629 6.63 28.40 37.48
C ARG A 629 7.31 28.86 38.77
N ASN A 630 8.39 28.19 39.18
CA ASN A 630 9.07 28.51 40.44
C ASN A 630 10.42 29.23 40.30
N THR A 631 10.80 29.72 39.09
CA THR A 631 12.04 30.51 38.90
C THR A 631 11.74 31.96 38.47
N LYS A 632 10.61 32.49 38.83
CA LYS A 632 10.33 33.94 38.82
C LYS A 632 9.97 34.40 40.22
N HIS A 633 10.93 34.49 41.07
CA HIS A 633 11.00 35.42 42.20
C HIS A 633 12.42 35.92 42.31
#